data_90e7cbdca201761710f7dfd432d6fbb0
#
_entry.id   90e7cbdca201761710f7dfd432d6fbb0
#
_cell.length_a   1.000
_cell.length_b   1.000
_cell.length_c   1.000
_cell.angle_alpha   90.00
_cell.angle_beta   90.00
_cell.angle_gamma   90.00
#
_symmetry.space_group_name_H-M   'P 1'
#
loop_
_entity.id
_entity.type
_entity.pdbx_description
1 polymer ?
#
loop_
_entity_poly.entity_id
_entity_poly.type
_entity_poly.pdbx_seq_one_letter_code
_entity_poly.pdbx_strand_id
1 'polypeptide(L)'
;MSERTLITFSKMHGLGNDYVVIDESKKIIIPEDKKPEICEEICRRGFSVGADGVIFVTPASTEEADIRFRIFNSDGSEAEMCGNGIRCFAKYVYENEILQNKEMLVETLGGIKEIELDVMGGEVRSSSVDMGIATFKSAEIPMKTEKEEFLDSELDVNGTIVNLTAVNVGNPHAVIFTENIEEIDLNVMGPSIENHPAFPEKTNVHFVSVINRNEIEMITWERGAGFTLACGTGATASVMAGYKLGKLDEEVEVHLPGGELLIIVYEMGEETTLFMEGEAVLVFDGVMELQI
;
A
#
# COMPACT_ATOMS: atom_id res chain seq x y z
N MET A 1 -6.17 3.82 -38.92
CA MET A 1 -7.38 4.11 -38.12
C MET A 1 -7.21 3.26 -36.86
N SER A 2 -7.11 3.88 -35.70
CA SER A 2 -7.07 3.15 -34.42
C SER A 2 -8.40 2.42 -34.27
N GLU A 3 -8.32 1.16 -33.89
CA GLU A 3 -9.48 0.31 -33.69
C GLU A 3 -10.12 0.63 -32.33
N ARG A 4 -11.44 0.82 -32.29
CA ARG A 4 -12.16 1.00 -31.04
C ARG A 4 -12.42 -0.37 -30.42
N THR A 5 -11.96 -0.55 -29.20
CA THR A 5 -12.06 -1.82 -28.48
C THR A 5 -12.91 -1.63 -27.22
N LEU A 6 -13.89 -2.53 -27.01
CA LEU A 6 -14.67 -2.58 -25.77
C LEU A 6 -13.90 -3.40 -24.73
N ILE A 7 -13.66 -2.79 -23.60
CA ILE A 7 -12.95 -3.40 -22.46
C ILE A 7 -13.89 -3.51 -21.27
N THR A 8 -14.04 -4.71 -20.75
CA THR A 8 -14.69 -4.96 -19.46
C THR A 8 -13.72 -4.69 -18.33
N PHE A 9 -14.21 -4.11 -17.24
CA PHE A 9 -13.43 -3.82 -16.05
C PHE A 9 -14.27 -3.88 -14.79
N SER A 10 -13.61 -4.04 -13.65
CA SER A 10 -14.20 -3.86 -12.33
C SER A 10 -13.62 -2.63 -11.64
N LYS A 11 -14.48 -1.80 -11.05
CA LYS A 11 -14.07 -0.69 -10.20
C LYS A 11 -14.04 -1.16 -8.77
N MET A 12 -12.88 -1.07 -8.13
CA MET A 12 -12.65 -1.55 -6.77
C MET A 12 -11.94 -0.50 -5.94
N HIS A 13 -11.99 -0.63 -4.61
CA HIS A 13 -11.14 0.14 -3.71
C HIS A 13 -10.71 -0.68 -2.49
N GLY A 14 -9.53 -0.33 -1.95
CA GLY A 14 -9.09 -0.71 -0.62
C GLY A 14 -8.92 0.57 0.21
N LEU A 15 -9.82 0.78 1.18
CA LEU A 15 -9.79 1.93 2.09
C LEU A 15 -9.79 3.29 1.38
N GLY A 16 -10.62 3.43 0.34
CA GLY A 16 -10.76 4.67 -0.44
C GLY A 16 -9.72 4.87 -1.54
N ASN A 17 -8.66 4.09 -1.59
CA ASN A 17 -7.72 4.08 -2.71
C ASN A 17 -8.29 3.19 -3.82
N ASP A 18 -8.62 3.77 -4.97
CA ASP A 18 -9.53 3.18 -5.95
C ASP A 18 -8.84 2.80 -7.27
N TYR A 19 -9.23 1.64 -7.80
CA TYR A 19 -8.59 1.03 -8.97
C TYR A 19 -9.59 0.57 -10.01
N VAL A 20 -9.13 0.55 -11.27
CA VAL A 20 -9.75 -0.17 -12.37
C VAL A 20 -9.02 -1.49 -12.55
N VAL A 21 -9.71 -2.60 -12.40
CA VAL A 21 -9.14 -3.95 -12.57
C VAL A 21 -9.53 -4.50 -13.94
N ILE A 22 -8.53 -4.93 -14.72
CA ILE A 22 -8.69 -5.50 -16.07
C ILE A 22 -8.11 -6.91 -16.08
N ASP A 23 -8.92 -7.88 -16.50
CA ASP A 23 -8.51 -9.28 -16.59
C ASP A 23 -7.82 -9.58 -17.94
N GLU A 24 -6.53 -9.78 -17.89
CA GLU A 24 -5.68 -10.28 -18.96
C GLU A 24 -5.12 -11.69 -18.68
N SER A 25 -5.71 -12.43 -17.74
CA SER A 25 -5.24 -13.77 -17.35
C SER A 25 -5.26 -14.78 -18.50
N LYS A 26 -6.15 -14.58 -19.49
CA LYS A 26 -6.31 -15.47 -20.65
C LYS A 26 -5.80 -14.86 -21.96
N LYS A 27 -5.80 -13.53 -22.07
CA LYS A 27 -5.45 -12.82 -23.30
C LYS A 27 -5.07 -11.38 -23.00
N ILE A 28 -3.96 -10.91 -23.53
CA ILE A 28 -3.59 -9.49 -23.52
C ILE A 28 -4.67 -8.70 -24.29
N ILE A 29 -5.26 -7.72 -23.64
CA ILE A 29 -6.30 -6.84 -24.18
C ILE A 29 -5.67 -5.52 -24.63
N ILE A 30 -4.79 -4.94 -23.79
CA ILE A 30 -4.08 -3.70 -24.04
C ILE A 30 -2.62 -4.02 -24.38
N PRO A 31 -2.13 -3.65 -25.58
CA PRO A 31 -0.72 -3.83 -25.94
C PRO A 31 0.23 -3.22 -24.89
N GLU A 32 1.34 -3.89 -24.62
CA GLU A 32 2.28 -3.50 -23.57
C GLU A 32 2.80 -2.06 -23.73
N ASP A 33 3.12 -1.66 -24.94
CA ASP A 33 3.61 -0.31 -25.29
C ASP A 33 2.54 0.78 -25.15
N LYS A 34 1.27 0.39 -25.02
CA LYS A 34 0.12 1.29 -24.86
C LYS A 34 -0.39 1.38 -23.42
N LYS A 35 -0.02 0.44 -22.55
CA LYS A 35 -0.49 0.42 -21.17
C LYS A 35 -0.28 1.76 -20.43
N PRO A 36 0.92 2.39 -20.47
CA PRO A 36 1.14 3.66 -19.78
C PRO A 36 0.15 4.76 -20.20
N GLU A 37 0.01 5.01 -21.51
CA GLU A 37 -0.86 6.05 -22.07
C GLU A 37 -2.34 5.77 -21.76
N ILE A 38 -2.77 4.52 -21.90
CA ILE A 38 -4.16 4.11 -21.67
C ILE A 38 -4.50 4.15 -20.18
N CYS A 39 -3.58 3.77 -19.28
CA CYS A 39 -3.79 3.88 -17.85
C CYS A 39 -3.94 5.34 -17.39
N GLU A 40 -3.13 6.25 -17.94
CA GLU A 40 -3.30 7.70 -17.71
C GLU A 40 -4.69 8.17 -18.16
N GLU A 41 -5.15 7.73 -19.36
CA GLU A 41 -6.49 8.08 -19.87
C GLU A 41 -7.60 7.54 -18.96
N ILE A 42 -7.55 6.24 -18.57
CA ILE A 42 -8.54 5.60 -17.71
C ILE A 42 -8.64 6.30 -16.35
N CYS A 43 -7.50 6.69 -15.77
CA CYS A 43 -7.41 7.28 -14.45
C CYS A 43 -7.89 8.74 -14.39
N ARG A 44 -8.11 9.43 -15.51
CA ARG A 44 -8.52 10.85 -15.54
C ARG A 44 -9.91 11.05 -14.93
N ARG A 45 -9.94 11.50 -13.66
CA ARG A 45 -11.19 11.81 -12.94
C ARG A 45 -11.99 12.90 -13.64
N GLY A 46 -13.29 12.69 -13.83
CA GLY A 46 -14.19 13.61 -14.50
C GLY A 46 -14.18 13.53 -16.03
N PHE A 47 -13.27 12.78 -16.65
CA PHE A 47 -13.15 12.62 -18.10
C PHE A 47 -13.20 11.16 -18.55
N SER A 48 -12.89 10.23 -17.69
CA SER A 48 -12.93 8.80 -17.93
C SER A 48 -13.49 8.10 -16.69
N VAL A 49 -13.17 6.81 -16.45
CA VAL A 49 -13.59 6.08 -15.25
C VAL A 49 -13.10 6.79 -13.98
N GLY A 50 -11.88 7.30 -14.01
CA GLY A 50 -11.24 7.95 -12.88
C GLY A 50 -10.81 6.94 -11.82
N ALA A 51 -9.51 6.88 -11.51
CA ALA A 51 -8.94 5.99 -10.52
C ALA A 51 -7.57 6.49 -10.06
N ASP A 52 -7.06 5.93 -8.96
CA ASP A 52 -5.68 6.12 -8.52
C ASP A 52 -4.70 5.24 -9.33
N GLY A 53 -5.20 4.16 -9.93
CA GLY A 53 -4.42 3.29 -10.79
C GLY A 53 -5.26 2.25 -11.53
N VAL A 54 -4.58 1.53 -12.44
CA VAL A 54 -5.14 0.39 -13.18
C VAL A 54 -4.37 -0.86 -12.80
N ILE A 55 -5.10 -1.92 -12.43
CA ILE A 55 -4.56 -3.23 -12.08
C ILE A 55 -4.83 -4.18 -13.25
N PHE A 56 -3.80 -4.87 -13.71
CA PHE A 56 -3.92 -5.96 -14.68
C PHE A 56 -3.71 -7.30 -13.99
N VAL A 57 -4.66 -8.20 -14.18
CA VAL A 57 -4.54 -9.60 -13.81
C VAL A 57 -3.90 -10.34 -14.98
N THR A 58 -2.67 -10.83 -14.83
CA THR A 58 -1.94 -11.50 -15.92
C THR A 58 -1.43 -12.87 -15.48
N PRO A 59 -1.14 -13.79 -16.40
CA PRO A 59 -0.50 -15.05 -16.06
C PRO A 59 0.85 -14.80 -15.38
N ALA A 60 1.22 -15.64 -14.43
CA ALA A 60 2.56 -15.62 -13.85
C ALA A 60 3.63 -15.83 -14.94
N SER A 61 4.77 -15.18 -14.81
CA SER A 61 5.92 -15.36 -15.69
C SER A 61 6.92 -16.42 -15.18
N THR A 62 6.72 -16.90 -13.94
CA THR A 62 7.54 -17.92 -13.28
C THR A 62 6.67 -19.09 -12.81
N GLU A 63 7.28 -20.27 -12.60
CA GLU A 63 6.61 -21.44 -12.03
C GLU A 63 6.43 -21.33 -10.51
N GLU A 64 7.03 -20.33 -9.87
CA GLU A 64 7.01 -20.11 -8.41
C GLU A 64 5.78 -19.31 -7.97
N ALA A 65 5.03 -18.74 -8.91
CA ALA A 65 3.83 -17.94 -8.63
C ALA A 65 2.61 -18.50 -9.38
N ASP A 66 1.45 -18.33 -8.77
CA ASP A 66 0.17 -18.77 -9.34
C ASP A 66 -0.37 -17.80 -10.39
N ILE A 67 -0.13 -16.50 -10.18
CA ILE A 67 -0.69 -15.41 -10.98
C ILE A 67 0.18 -14.17 -10.81
N ARG A 68 0.05 -13.20 -11.72
CA ARG A 68 0.81 -11.97 -11.68
C ARG A 68 -0.09 -10.74 -11.55
N PHE A 69 0.26 -9.92 -10.57
CA PHE A 69 -0.27 -8.58 -10.33
C PHE A 69 0.60 -7.54 -11.01
N ARG A 70 -0.02 -6.69 -11.81
CA ARG A 70 0.63 -5.50 -12.37
C ARG A 70 -0.22 -4.29 -12.07
N ILE A 71 0.39 -3.20 -11.63
CA ILE A 71 -0.30 -1.97 -11.30
C ILE A 71 0.37 -0.78 -11.98
N PHE A 72 -0.44 0.04 -12.64
CA PHE A 72 -0.04 1.31 -13.23
C PHE A 72 -0.69 2.45 -12.46
N ASN A 73 0.12 3.42 -12.04
CA ASN A 73 -0.35 4.65 -11.40
C ASN A 73 -1.15 5.52 -12.37
N SER A 74 -1.81 6.55 -11.84
CA SER A 74 -2.58 7.51 -12.64
C SER A 74 -1.74 8.37 -13.61
N ASP A 75 -0.42 8.37 -13.46
CA ASP A 75 0.55 9.01 -14.37
C ASP A 75 1.12 8.06 -15.44
N GLY A 76 0.60 6.84 -15.50
CA GLY A 76 1.03 5.79 -16.44
C GLY A 76 2.29 5.04 -16.01
N SER A 77 2.95 5.39 -14.92
CA SER A 77 4.11 4.65 -14.41
C SER A 77 3.69 3.30 -13.82
N GLU A 78 4.45 2.24 -14.07
CA GLU A 78 4.23 0.93 -13.43
C GLU A 78 4.88 0.91 -12.05
N ALA A 79 4.12 0.58 -11.01
CA ALA A 79 4.61 0.48 -9.64
C ALA A 79 4.99 -0.96 -9.28
N GLU A 80 5.94 -1.09 -8.35
CA GLU A 80 6.44 -2.40 -7.92
C GLU A 80 5.37 -3.20 -7.16
N MET A 81 4.62 -2.54 -6.29
CA MET A 81 3.56 -3.13 -5.47
C MET A 81 2.69 -2.02 -4.85
N CYS A 82 1.46 -2.36 -4.49
CA CYS A 82 0.58 -1.50 -3.70
C CYS A 82 -0.29 -2.37 -2.79
N GLY A 83 -0.18 -2.16 -1.47
CA GLY A 83 -0.89 -2.95 -0.47
C GLY A 83 -2.41 -2.89 -0.62
N ASN A 84 -2.99 -1.74 -0.94
CA ASN A 84 -4.43 -1.60 -1.18
C ASN A 84 -4.84 -2.27 -2.50
N GLY A 85 -4.02 -2.09 -3.55
CA GLY A 85 -4.28 -2.65 -4.87
C GLY A 85 -4.21 -4.19 -4.88
N ILE A 86 -3.25 -4.79 -4.17
CA ILE A 86 -3.09 -6.25 -4.18
C ILE A 86 -4.23 -6.95 -3.43
N ARG A 87 -4.87 -6.30 -2.42
CA ARG A 87 -6.09 -6.84 -1.79
C ARG A 87 -7.28 -6.82 -2.76
N CYS A 88 -7.44 -5.72 -3.52
CA CYS A 88 -8.45 -5.66 -4.59
C CYS A 88 -8.23 -6.74 -5.65
N PHE A 89 -6.98 -6.93 -6.04
CA PHE A 89 -6.58 -7.98 -7.00
C PHE A 89 -6.92 -9.38 -6.49
N ALA A 90 -6.55 -9.72 -5.26
CA ALA A 90 -6.75 -11.05 -4.70
C ALA A 90 -8.25 -11.40 -4.58
N LYS A 91 -9.07 -10.44 -4.09
CA LYS A 91 -10.52 -10.56 -4.08
C LYS A 91 -11.08 -10.76 -5.49
N TYR A 92 -10.65 -9.95 -6.45
CA TYR A 92 -11.08 -10.06 -7.85
C TYR A 92 -10.78 -11.45 -8.44
N VAL A 93 -9.54 -11.91 -8.27
CA VAL A 93 -9.06 -13.18 -8.79
C VAL A 93 -9.87 -14.36 -8.24
N TYR A 94 -10.15 -14.35 -6.94
CA TYR A 94 -10.92 -15.42 -6.28
C TYR A 94 -12.40 -15.39 -6.69
N GLU A 95 -13.06 -14.25 -6.59
CA GLU A 95 -14.50 -14.11 -6.84
C GLU A 95 -14.88 -14.25 -8.33
N ASN A 96 -13.94 -13.98 -9.25
CA ASN A 96 -14.14 -14.25 -10.69
C ASN A 96 -13.64 -15.63 -11.14
N GLU A 97 -13.38 -16.54 -10.20
CA GLU A 97 -13.00 -17.94 -10.47
C GLU A 97 -11.72 -18.10 -11.33
N ILE A 98 -10.83 -17.10 -11.28
CA ILE A 98 -9.53 -17.17 -11.98
C ILE A 98 -8.61 -18.15 -11.23
N LEU A 99 -8.52 -17.99 -9.90
CA LEU A 99 -7.92 -18.95 -8.97
C LEU A 99 -8.91 -19.23 -7.83
N GLN A 100 -9.03 -20.50 -7.44
CA GLN A 100 -9.95 -20.94 -6.37
C GLN A 100 -9.23 -21.23 -5.06
N ASN A 101 -7.92 -21.00 -5.00
CA ASN A 101 -7.11 -21.17 -3.81
C ASN A 101 -7.30 -19.98 -2.87
N LYS A 102 -7.40 -20.25 -1.57
CA LYS A 102 -7.40 -19.18 -0.56
C LYS A 102 -6.02 -18.66 -0.25
N GLU A 103 -5.00 -19.45 -0.48
CA GLU A 103 -3.60 -19.07 -0.40
C GLU A 103 -3.08 -18.89 -1.83
N MET A 104 -2.46 -17.76 -2.13
CA MET A 104 -1.98 -17.39 -3.45
C MET A 104 -0.55 -16.88 -3.38
N LEU A 105 0.30 -17.37 -4.28
CA LEU A 105 1.62 -16.79 -4.55
C LEU A 105 1.49 -15.85 -5.75
N VAL A 106 1.54 -14.56 -5.47
CA VAL A 106 1.33 -13.51 -6.47
C VAL A 106 2.66 -12.89 -6.88
N GLU A 107 2.99 -13.03 -8.15
CA GLU A 107 4.15 -12.34 -8.74
C GLU A 107 3.88 -10.84 -8.85
N THR A 108 4.78 -10.01 -8.34
CA THR A 108 4.79 -8.57 -8.47
C THR A 108 6.16 -8.09 -8.94
N LEU A 109 6.32 -6.84 -9.36
CA LEU A 109 7.64 -6.26 -9.62
C LEU A 109 8.50 -6.15 -8.34
N GLY A 110 7.87 -6.09 -7.16
CA GLY A 110 8.52 -6.11 -5.85
C GLY A 110 8.76 -7.52 -5.29
N GLY A 111 8.72 -8.57 -6.15
CA GLY A 111 8.91 -9.97 -5.77
C GLY A 111 7.58 -10.72 -5.61
N ILE A 112 7.68 -11.99 -5.22
CA ILE A 112 6.51 -12.83 -4.96
C ILE A 112 5.94 -12.46 -3.59
N LYS A 113 4.61 -12.32 -3.52
CA LYS A 113 3.86 -12.02 -2.31
C LYS A 113 2.92 -13.18 -1.99
N GLU A 114 2.96 -13.62 -0.75
CA GLU A 114 1.99 -14.57 -0.22
C GLU A 114 0.75 -13.82 0.26
N ILE A 115 -0.42 -14.28 -0.17
CA ILE A 115 -1.72 -13.70 0.20
C ILE A 115 -2.62 -14.80 0.70
N GLU A 116 -3.20 -14.60 1.87
CA GLU A 116 -4.23 -15.45 2.43
C GLU A 116 -5.59 -14.74 2.42
N LEU A 117 -6.67 -15.46 2.04
CA LEU A 117 -8.02 -14.94 1.95
C LEU A 117 -8.91 -15.48 3.07
N ASP A 118 -9.55 -14.60 3.82
CA ASP A 118 -10.72 -14.98 4.61
C ASP A 118 -11.96 -14.99 3.73
N VAL A 119 -12.53 -16.18 3.56
CA VAL A 119 -13.67 -16.39 2.66
C VAL A 119 -14.85 -16.96 3.44
N MET A 120 -15.98 -16.28 3.38
CA MET A 120 -17.23 -16.70 3.97
C MET A 120 -18.36 -16.69 2.93
N GLY A 121 -18.98 -17.86 2.71
CA GLY A 121 -20.10 -18.00 1.77
C GLY A 121 -19.73 -17.80 0.29
N GLY A 122 -18.45 -17.89 -0.07
CA GLY A 122 -17.93 -17.64 -1.43
C GLY A 122 -17.48 -16.19 -1.67
N GLU A 123 -17.66 -15.32 -0.71
CA GLU A 123 -17.21 -13.92 -0.75
C GLU A 123 -15.94 -13.72 0.09
N VAL A 124 -14.97 -12.99 -0.43
CA VAL A 124 -13.76 -12.60 0.29
C VAL A 124 -14.09 -11.47 1.25
N ARG A 125 -13.90 -11.70 2.56
CA ARG A 125 -14.09 -10.73 3.62
C ARG A 125 -12.88 -9.84 3.81
N SER A 126 -11.71 -10.47 3.92
CA SER A 126 -10.44 -9.79 4.04
C SER A 126 -9.34 -10.53 3.30
N SER A 127 -8.23 -9.85 3.08
CA SER A 127 -7.01 -10.43 2.52
C SER A 127 -5.83 -10.06 3.42
N SER A 128 -5.09 -11.06 3.86
CA SER A 128 -3.83 -10.92 4.57
C SER A 128 -2.66 -11.00 3.58
N VAL A 129 -1.78 -10.02 3.64
CA VAL A 129 -0.65 -9.85 2.71
C VAL A 129 0.65 -9.86 3.49
N ASP A 130 1.60 -10.71 3.09
CA ASP A 130 2.97 -10.66 3.62
C ASP A 130 3.67 -9.36 3.18
N MET A 131 3.94 -8.50 4.16
CA MET A 131 4.62 -7.22 3.98
C MET A 131 6.15 -7.34 4.07
N GLY A 132 6.66 -8.53 4.39
CA GLY A 132 8.07 -8.79 4.56
C GLY A 132 8.63 -8.33 5.89
N ILE A 133 9.90 -7.96 5.89
CA ILE A 133 10.69 -7.66 7.08
C ILE A 133 10.91 -6.14 7.19
N ALA A 134 10.82 -5.60 8.41
CA ALA A 134 11.18 -4.21 8.69
C ALA A 134 12.65 -4.09 9.08
N THR A 135 13.29 -2.98 8.70
CA THR A 135 14.61 -2.61 9.20
C THR A 135 14.59 -1.23 9.84
N PHE A 136 15.32 -1.09 10.94
CA PHE A 136 15.54 0.18 11.66
C PHE A 136 16.92 0.75 11.43
N LYS A 137 17.79 0.04 10.69
CA LYS A 137 19.13 0.52 10.39
C LYS A 137 19.08 1.75 9.50
N SER A 138 19.57 2.87 10.01
CA SER A 138 19.52 4.17 9.34
C SER A 138 20.11 4.15 7.92
N ALA A 139 21.13 3.34 7.68
CA ALA A 139 21.74 3.18 6.35
C ALA A 139 20.80 2.49 5.34
N GLU A 140 19.92 1.59 5.81
CA GLU A 140 18.95 0.88 4.97
C GLU A 140 17.63 1.67 4.79
N ILE A 141 17.46 2.78 5.56
CA ILE A 141 16.33 3.73 5.46
C ILE A 141 16.68 4.91 4.54
N PRO A 142 17.81 4.98 3.90
CA PRO A 142 18.68 6.06 3.44
C PRO A 142 18.58 7.35 4.30
N MET A 143 18.76 7.23 5.61
CA MET A 143 18.73 8.38 6.53
C MET A 143 20.16 8.87 6.84
N LYS A 144 20.41 10.18 6.71
CA LYS A 144 21.68 10.84 7.08
C LYS A 144 21.69 11.12 8.58
N THR A 145 22.32 10.24 9.35
CA THR A 145 22.51 10.36 10.79
C THR A 145 23.76 9.59 11.21
N GLU A 146 24.33 9.91 12.39
CA GLU A 146 25.40 9.13 13.01
C GLU A 146 24.86 7.96 13.86
N LYS A 147 23.54 7.91 14.10
CA LYS A 147 22.89 6.83 14.87
C LYS A 147 22.73 5.60 13.98
N GLU A 148 23.02 4.42 14.50
CA GLU A 148 22.80 3.14 13.82
C GLU A 148 21.30 2.90 13.59
N GLU A 149 20.46 3.19 14.60
CA GLU A 149 19.00 3.21 14.53
C GLU A 149 18.49 4.58 15.01
N PHE A 150 17.46 5.11 14.36
CA PHE A 150 16.84 6.38 14.74
C PHE A 150 15.48 6.10 15.38
N LEU A 151 15.52 5.74 16.69
CA LEU A 151 14.36 5.35 17.48
C LEU A 151 13.99 6.46 18.46
N ASP A 152 12.75 6.90 18.44
CA ASP A 152 12.17 7.96 19.31
C ASP A 152 13.17 9.13 19.52
N SER A 153 13.74 9.57 18.41
CA SER A 153 14.89 10.48 18.41
C SER A 153 14.50 11.86 17.90
N GLU A 154 15.09 12.89 18.52
CA GLU A 154 14.85 14.28 18.18
C GLU A 154 15.34 14.63 16.77
N LEU A 155 14.49 15.27 15.98
CA LEU A 155 14.77 15.89 14.71
C LEU A 155 14.28 17.34 14.74
N ASP A 156 15.14 18.30 14.38
CA ASP A 156 14.75 19.71 14.27
C ASP A 156 14.10 19.96 12.91
N VAL A 157 12.80 20.10 12.91
CA VAL A 157 11.99 20.41 11.73
C VAL A 157 11.62 21.88 11.74
N ASN A 158 12.42 22.71 11.04
CA ASN A 158 12.21 24.16 10.94
C ASN A 158 12.13 24.89 12.29
N GLY A 159 12.94 24.48 13.29
CA GLY A 159 12.94 25.05 14.64
C GLY A 159 11.93 24.40 15.60
N THR A 160 11.19 23.39 15.17
CA THR A 160 10.33 22.57 16.01
C THR A 160 11.00 21.20 16.22
N ILE A 161 11.24 20.83 17.46
CA ILE A 161 11.80 19.52 17.79
C ILE A 161 10.68 18.48 17.75
N VAL A 162 10.87 17.44 16.94
CA VAL A 162 9.95 16.31 16.77
C VAL A 162 10.69 15.02 17.11
N ASN A 163 10.11 14.21 17.99
CA ASN A 163 10.59 12.84 18.22
C ASN A 163 10.00 11.90 17.18
N LEU A 164 10.85 11.20 16.44
CA LEU A 164 10.39 10.23 15.45
C LEU A 164 11.22 8.93 15.48
N THR A 165 10.62 7.89 14.95
CA THR A 165 11.28 6.62 14.65
C THR A 165 11.32 6.45 13.14
N ALA A 166 12.52 6.20 12.60
CA ALA A 166 12.68 5.88 11.20
C ALA A 166 12.67 4.36 11.01
N VAL A 167 11.94 3.88 9.99
CA VAL A 167 11.80 2.46 9.68
C VAL A 167 11.62 2.27 8.17
N ASN A 168 12.09 1.14 7.64
CA ASN A 168 11.90 0.74 6.25
C ASN A 168 11.17 -0.62 6.21
N VAL A 169 10.06 -0.67 5.47
CA VAL A 169 9.25 -1.87 5.18
C VAL A 169 9.13 -2.07 3.66
N GLY A 170 10.25 -1.87 2.94
CA GLY A 170 10.33 -1.81 1.48
C GLY A 170 10.45 -0.37 0.94
N ASN A 171 10.09 0.61 1.75
CA ASN A 171 10.26 2.04 1.50
C ASN A 171 10.46 2.79 2.84
N PRO A 172 11.00 4.04 2.83
CA PRO A 172 11.31 4.77 4.05
C PRO A 172 10.07 5.40 4.70
N HIS A 173 9.97 5.29 6.02
CA HIS A 173 8.92 5.87 6.85
C HIS A 173 9.48 6.58 8.07
N ALA A 174 8.91 7.74 8.39
CA ALA A 174 9.09 8.48 9.64
C ALA A 174 7.81 8.41 10.46
N VAL A 175 7.87 7.76 11.62
CA VAL A 175 6.73 7.53 12.52
C VAL A 175 6.86 8.43 13.74
N ILE A 176 5.85 9.25 14.00
CA ILE A 176 5.76 10.20 15.10
C ILE A 176 4.59 9.82 16.00
N PHE A 177 4.87 9.41 17.23
CA PHE A 177 3.83 9.17 18.22
C PHE A 177 3.41 10.48 18.88
N THR A 178 2.11 10.77 18.91
CA THR A 178 1.51 11.98 19.48
C THR A 178 0.30 11.64 20.36
N GLU A 179 0.02 12.47 21.36
CA GLU A 179 -1.18 12.30 22.19
C GLU A 179 -2.45 12.87 21.54
N ASN A 180 -2.29 13.84 20.63
CA ASN A 180 -3.40 14.51 19.96
C ASN A 180 -3.12 14.68 18.46
N ILE A 181 -3.69 13.77 17.67
CA ILE A 181 -3.51 13.74 16.22
C ILE A 181 -4.26 14.89 15.53
N GLU A 182 -5.35 15.38 16.13
CA GLU A 182 -6.18 16.46 15.57
C GLU A 182 -5.47 17.84 15.60
N GLU A 183 -4.47 18.00 16.49
CA GLU A 183 -3.69 19.24 16.58
C GLU A 183 -2.58 19.34 15.54
N ILE A 184 -2.33 18.27 14.76
CA ILE A 184 -1.27 18.23 13.78
C ILE A 184 -1.69 18.92 12.49
N ASP A 185 -1.01 20.01 12.13
CA ASP A 185 -1.12 20.57 10.77
C ASP A 185 -0.30 19.72 9.79
N LEU A 186 -0.95 18.68 9.27
CA LEU A 186 -0.33 17.72 8.35
C LEU A 186 0.19 18.40 7.07
N ASN A 187 -0.49 19.47 6.59
CA ASN A 187 -0.07 20.18 5.38
C ASN A 187 1.23 21.00 5.59
N VAL A 188 1.58 21.26 6.84
CA VAL A 188 2.84 21.93 7.20
C VAL A 188 3.91 20.91 7.60
N MET A 189 3.57 19.99 8.52
CA MET A 189 4.54 19.05 9.09
C MET A 189 4.91 17.93 8.10
N GLY A 190 3.94 17.43 7.35
CA GLY A 190 4.15 16.36 6.36
C GLY A 190 5.26 16.71 5.35
N PRO A 191 5.09 17.76 4.52
CA PRO A 191 6.10 18.13 3.54
C PRO A 191 7.42 18.60 4.19
N SER A 192 7.39 19.17 5.40
CA SER A 192 8.60 19.59 6.11
C SER A 192 9.48 18.41 6.51
N ILE A 193 8.87 17.28 6.91
CA ILE A 193 9.61 16.06 7.27
C ILE A 193 9.93 15.24 6.01
N GLU A 194 8.99 15.10 5.06
CA GLU A 194 9.22 14.42 3.77
C GLU A 194 10.49 14.93 3.09
N ASN A 195 10.66 16.26 3.04
CA ASN A 195 11.77 16.90 2.34
C ASN A 195 12.94 17.28 3.27
N HIS A 196 12.95 16.79 4.50
CA HIS A 196 14.00 17.12 5.46
C HIS A 196 15.37 16.60 4.98
N PRO A 197 16.49 17.36 5.17
CA PRO A 197 17.82 16.94 4.72
C PRO A 197 18.32 15.60 5.29
N ALA A 198 17.77 15.16 6.42
CA ALA A 198 18.03 13.83 6.98
C ALA A 198 17.52 12.69 6.09
N PHE A 199 16.54 12.93 5.23
CA PHE A 199 15.97 11.96 4.31
C PHE A 199 16.28 12.35 2.86
N PRO A 200 17.48 12.07 2.33
CA PRO A 200 17.89 12.52 0.99
C PRO A 200 17.04 11.94 -0.15
N GLU A 201 16.41 10.79 0.06
CA GLU A 201 15.49 10.14 -0.88
C GLU A 201 14.02 10.38 -0.50
N LYS A 202 13.78 11.37 0.40
CA LYS A 202 12.49 11.67 1.01
C LYS A 202 11.96 10.49 1.85
N THR A 203 10.84 10.70 2.52
CA THR A 203 10.21 9.68 3.38
C THR A 203 8.69 9.85 3.42
N ASN A 204 7.96 8.77 3.70
CA ASN A 204 6.57 8.84 4.12
C ASN A 204 6.53 9.27 5.59
N VAL A 205 5.51 10.01 5.98
CA VAL A 205 5.40 10.59 7.33
C VAL A 205 4.06 10.18 7.96
N HIS A 206 4.13 9.64 9.17
CA HIS A 206 2.96 9.15 9.88
C HIS A 206 2.89 9.76 11.27
N PHE A 207 1.74 10.36 11.61
CA PHE A 207 1.43 10.77 12.97
C PHE A 207 0.47 9.74 13.55
N VAL A 208 0.81 9.22 14.74
CA VAL A 208 0.18 8.06 15.35
C VAL A 208 -0.25 8.40 16.76
N SER A 209 -1.53 8.20 17.08
CA SER A 209 -2.08 8.24 18.44
C SER A 209 -2.34 6.83 18.93
N VAL A 210 -1.79 6.47 20.08
CA VAL A 210 -1.99 5.16 20.70
C VAL A 210 -3.25 5.21 21.56
N ILE A 211 -4.30 4.49 21.12
CA ILE A 211 -5.55 4.34 21.88
C ILE A 211 -5.35 3.32 22.99
N ASN A 212 -4.78 2.17 22.66
CA ASN A 212 -4.33 1.14 23.58
C ASN A 212 -3.25 0.29 22.91
N ARG A 213 -2.75 -0.77 23.57
CA ARG A 213 -1.65 -1.59 23.04
C ARG A 213 -1.98 -2.34 21.76
N ASN A 214 -3.26 -2.53 21.45
CA ASN A 214 -3.77 -3.25 20.29
C ASN A 214 -4.55 -2.35 19.32
N GLU A 215 -4.48 -1.02 19.51
CA GLU A 215 -5.30 -0.09 18.73
C GLU A 215 -4.64 1.28 18.62
N ILE A 216 -4.51 1.77 17.39
CA ILE A 216 -3.93 3.07 17.07
C ILE A 216 -4.81 3.81 16.06
N GLU A 217 -4.75 5.13 16.10
CA GLU A 217 -5.23 6.02 15.05
C GLU A 217 -4.04 6.67 14.36
N MET A 218 -4.09 6.82 13.02
CA MET A 218 -3.01 7.46 12.29
C MET A 218 -3.48 8.28 11.09
N ILE A 219 -2.70 9.33 10.80
CA ILE A 219 -2.81 10.11 9.57
C ILE A 219 -1.47 10.07 8.82
N THR A 220 -1.55 10.14 7.50
CA THR A 220 -0.40 9.90 6.63
C THR A 220 -0.18 11.04 5.64
N TRP A 221 1.08 11.40 5.46
CA TRP A 221 1.59 12.16 4.33
C TRP A 221 2.53 11.27 3.53
N GLU A 222 2.09 10.81 2.36
CA GLU A 222 2.89 9.91 1.53
C GLU A 222 3.89 10.66 0.66
N ARG A 223 5.05 10.09 0.50
CA ARG A 223 6.16 10.57 -0.32
C ARG A 223 5.72 10.80 -1.76
N GLY A 224 5.68 12.07 -2.18
CA GLY A 224 5.28 12.48 -3.52
C GLY A 224 3.78 12.52 -3.80
N ALA A 225 2.93 11.99 -2.91
CA ALA A 225 1.48 11.98 -3.07
C ALA A 225 0.75 12.93 -2.10
N GLY A 226 1.37 13.25 -0.95
CA GLY A 226 0.76 14.12 0.05
C GLY A 226 -0.19 13.39 0.98
N PHE A 227 -1.24 14.07 1.45
CA PHE A 227 -2.28 13.45 2.28
C PHE A 227 -3.01 12.36 1.51
N THR A 228 -3.09 11.17 2.09
CA THR A 228 -3.86 10.04 1.57
C THR A 228 -4.78 9.46 2.62
N LEU A 229 -5.85 8.79 2.19
CA LEU A 229 -6.84 8.20 3.09
C LEU A 229 -6.33 6.93 3.77
N ALA A 230 -5.39 6.21 3.16
CA ALA A 230 -4.83 4.97 3.69
C ALA A 230 -3.46 4.67 3.06
N CYS A 231 -2.51 4.28 3.91
CA CYS A 231 -1.18 3.81 3.50
C CYS A 231 -0.86 2.49 4.22
N GLY A 232 -0.89 1.38 3.47
CA GLY A 232 -0.67 0.05 4.03
C GLY A 232 0.73 -0.12 4.60
N THR A 233 1.78 0.26 3.84
CA THR A 233 3.17 0.25 4.33
C THR A 233 3.37 1.19 5.51
N GLY A 234 2.66 2.32 5.54
CA GLY A 234 2.68 3.26 6.66
C GLY A 234 2.06 2.69 7.94
N ALA A 235 0.94 1.97 7.82
CA ALA A 235 0.33 1.25 8.95
C ALA A 235 1.27 0.19 9.50
N THR A 236 1.85 -0.63 8.60
CA THR A 236 2.84 -1.66 8.95
C THR A 236 4.06 -1.05 9.65
N ALA A 237 4.62 0.03 9.09
CA ALA A 237 5.76 0.76 9.67
C ALA A 237 5.43 1.33 11.05
N SER A 238 4.23 1.88 11.23
CA SER A 238 3.77 2.50 12.48
C SER A 238 3.60 1.47 13.60
N VAL A 239 2.99 0.32 13.28
CA VAL A 239 2.86 -0.79 14.25
C VAL A 239 4.21 -1.36 14.60
N MET A 240 5.08 -1.61 13.62
CA MET A 240 6.42 -2.13 13.90
C MET A 240 7.27 -1.17 14.72
N ALA A 241 7.18 0.16 14.48
CA ALA A 241 7.83 1.16 15.30
C ALA A 241 7.30 1.14 16.75
N GLY A 242 5.98 1.05 16.93
CA GLY A 242 5.35 0.95 18.26
C GLY A 242 5.72 -0.34 18.99
N TYR A 243 5.75 -1.47 18.30
CA TYR A 243 6.19 -2.76 18.82
C TYR A 243 7.65 -2.70 19.29
N LYS A 244 8.56 -2.21 18.45
CA LYS A 244 9.98 -2.01 18.78
C LYS A 244 10.20 -1.12 20.02
N LEU A 245 9.35 -0.10 20.20
CA LEU A 245 9.39 0.80 21.35
C LEU A 245 8.65 0.26 22.59
N GLY A 246 8.03 -0.92 22.53
CA GLY A 246 7.24 -1.52 23.60
C GLY A 246 5.92 -0.79 23.88
N LYS A 247 5.44 0.03 22.96
CA LYS A 247 4.17 0.77 23.04
C LYS A 247 2.98 -0.07 22.59
N LEU A 248 3.18 -0.99 21.64
CA LEU A 248 2.15 -1.83 21.02
C LEU A 248 2.45 -3.32 21.21
N ASP A 249 1.41 -4.14 21.07
CA ASP A 249 1.48 -5.60 21.06
C ASP A 249 1.62 -6.14 19.63
N GLU A 250 1.54 -7.46 19.44
CA GLU A 250 1.79 -8.14 18.16
C GLU A 250 0.65 -8.00 17.15
N GLU A 251 -0.59 -7.80 17.63
CA GLU A 251 -1.77 -7.61 16.81
C GLU A 251 -2.37 -6.23 17.10
N VAL A 252 -2.43 -5.38 16.06
CA VAL A 252 -2.86 -3.98 16.23
C VAL A 252 -3.83 -3.59 15.13
N GLU A 253 -5.00 -3.12 15.54
CA GLU A 253 -5.96 -2.46 14.68
C GLU A 253 -5.53 -1.01 14.44
N VAL A 254 -5.46 -0.64 13.17
CA VAL A 254 -5.00 0.68 12.73
C VAL A 254 -6.16 1.42 12.08
N HIS A 255 -6.65 2.47 12.76
CA HIS A 255 -7.68 3.36 12.22
C HIS A 255 -7.04 4.43 11.32
N LEU A 256 -7.48 4.46 10.08
CA LEU A 256 -7.06 5.40 9.05
C LEU A 256 -8.28 6.20 8.57
N PRO A 257 -8.13 7.40 8.00
CA PRO A 257 -9.25 8.14 7.43
C PRO A 257 -10.09 7.35 6.41
N GLY A 258 -9.48 6.38 5.72
CA GLY A 258 -10.14 5.53 4.72
C GLY A 258 -10.76 4.25 5.27
N GLY A 259 -10.52 3.88 6.54
CA GLY A 259 -11.00 2.65 7.18
C GLY A 259 -9.92 1.99 8.03
N GLU A 260 -10.05 0.70 8.27
CA GLU A 260 -9.28 -0.06 9.25
C GLU A 260 -8.38 -1.11 8.60
N LEU A 261 -7.20 -1.32 9.18
CA LEU A 261 -6.28 -2.41 8.86
C LEU A 261 -5.90 -3.14 10.15
N LEU A 262 -5.79 -4.45 10.09
CA LEU A 262 -5.12 -5.23 11.12
C LEU A 262 -3.68 -5.48 10.69
N ILE A 263 -2.73 -5.11 11.55
CA ILE A 263 -1.32 -5.41 11.35
C ILE A 263 -0.88 -6.44 12.38
N ILE A 264 -0.23 -7.48 11.91
CA ILE A 264 0.24 -8.59 12.73
C ILE A 264 1.76 -8.66 12.61
N VAL A 265 2.42 -8.64 13.76
CA VAL A 265 3.86 -8.84 13.91
C VAL A 265 4.08 -10.29 14.28
N TYR A 266 4.69 -11.06 13.40
CA TYR A 266 4.90 -12.48 13.61
C TYR A 266 6.39 -12.78 13.82
N GLU A 267 6.76 -13.23 15.04
CA GLU A 267 8.13 -13.59 15.36
C GLU A 267 8.44 -15.05 14.97
N MET A 268 9.41 -15.25 14.07
CA MET A 268 9.94 -16.55 13.67
C MET A 268 11.41 -16.68 14.08
N GLY A 269 11.66 -17.01 15.34
CA GLY A 269 13.02 -17.11 15.87
C GLY A 269 13.71 -15.74 15.97
N GLU A 270 14.69 -15.47 15.11
CA GLU A 270 15.39 -14.17 15.05
C GLU A 270 14.80 -13.22 14.00
N GLU A 271 13.89 -13.69 13.16
CA GLU A 271 13.24 -12.90 12.10
C GLU A 271 11.83 -12.50 12.52
N THR A 272 11.44 -11.32 12.11
CA THR A 272 10.10 -10.77 12.36
C THR A 272 9.44 -10.46 11.02
N THR A 273 8.38 -11.17 10.68
CA THR A 273 7.58 -10.95 9.47
C THR A 273 6.32 -10.16 9.82
N LEU A 274 5.88 -9.33 8.91
CA LEU A 274 4.74 -8.44 9.08
C LEU A 274 3.63 -8.84 8.11
N PHE A 275 2.41 -8.98 8.62
CA PHE A 275 1.22 -9.20 7.81
C PHE A 275 0.29 -8.02 7.94
N MET A 276 -0.34 -7.66 6.82
CA MET A 276 -1.35 -6.64 6.77
C MET A 276 -2.65 -7.24 6.26
N GLU A 277 -3.67 -7.21 7.11
CA GLU A 277 -5.01 -7.67 6.74
C GLU A 277 -5.95 -6.49 6.58
N GLY A 278 -6.83 -6.56 5.57
CA GLY A 278 -7.85 -5.54 5.34
C GLY A 278 -8.81 -5.92 4.23
N GLU A 279 -9.91 -5.18 4.18
CA GLU A 279 -10.95 -5.36 3.20
C GLU A 279 -10.60 -4.80 1.82
N ALA A 280 -11.27 -5.31 0.81
CA ALA A 280 -11.37 -4.74 -0.52
C ALA A 280 -12.83 -4.78 -0.97
N VAL A 281 -13.26 -3.75 -1.68
CA VAL A 281 -14.67 -3.57 -2.07
C VAL A 281 -14.79 -3.47 -3.59
N LEU A 282 -15.66 -4.29 -4.17
CA LEU A 282 -16.15 -4.12 -5.53
C LEU A 282 -17.21 -3.01 -5.54
N VAL A 283 -16.98 -1.95 -6.29
CA VAL A 283 -17.93 -0.83 -6.40
C VAL A 283 -18.93 -1.09 -7.52
N PHE A 284 -18.43 -1.42 -8.71
CA PHE A 284 -19.24 -1.80 -9.88
C PHE A 284 -18.38 -2.46 -10.97
N ASP A 285 -19.05 -3.20 -11.84
CA ASP A 285 -18.51 -3.68 -13.11
C ASP A 285 -18.93 -2.75 -14.25
N GLY A 286 -18.07 -2.58 -15.24
CA GLY A 286 -18.33 -1.68 -16.35
C GLY A 286 -17.72 -2.15 -17.67
N VAL A 287 -18.11 -1.43 -18.73
CA VAL A 287 -17.54 -1.56 -20.06
C VAL A 287 -17.16 -0.17 -20.56
N MET A 288 -15.95 -0.01 -21.05
CA MET A 288 -15.47 1.21 -21.67
C MET A 288 -15.02 0.99 -23.10
N GLU A 289 -15.11 2.00 -23.92
CA GLU A 289 -14.60 2.00 -25.29
C GLU A 289 -13.28 2.78 -25.33
N LEU A 290 -12.21 2.12 -25.73
CA LEU A 290 -10.88 2.74 -25.86
C LEU A 290 -10.38 2.66 -27.30
N GLN A 291 -9.56 3.63 -27.69
CA GLN A 291 -8.80 3.62 -28.93
C GLN A 291 -7.45 2.96 -28.68
N ILE A 292 -7.28 1.73 -29.14
CA ILE A 292 -6.04 0.95 -28.97
C ILE A 292 -5.27 0.89 -30.29
#